data_8048e5450cb8d30d2b1b7620100179a6
#
_entry.id   8048e5450cb8d30d2b1b7620100179a6
#
_cell.length_a   1.000
_cell.length_b   1.000
_cell.length_c   1.000
_cell.angle_alpha   90.00
_cell.angle_beta   90.00
_cell.angle_gamma   90.00
#
_symmetry.space_group_name_H-M   'P 1'
#
loop_
_entity.id
_entity.type
_entity.pdbx_description
1 polymer ?
#
loop_
_entity_poly.entity_id
_entity_poly.type
_entity_poly.pdbx_seq_one_letter_code
_entity_poly.pdbx_strand_id
1 'polypeptide(L)'
;MNHYFCRDYKNMSDIIKLLPDHVANQIAAGEVVQRPASIVKELMENAVDAGATKIELIIRDAGKNLIQVVDNGNGMSDTDARLAFERHATSKISTTEDIFRISTKGFRGEALASIAAVAQVELKTKTKDAKAGTNIYIEGGGFQFQEPIQTTEGSNFLVKNLFYNVPARRKFLKNNNVEFRHIIDEFQRVALAHENIDFELFHNDDIIFRVRKSSILQR
;
A
#
# COMPACT_ATOMS: atom_id res chain seq x y z
N MET A 1 -62.31 -1.96 39.42
CA MET A 1 -61.45 -3.11 39.05
C MET A 1 -60.71 -2.73 37.77
N ASN A 2 -59.51 -2.16 37.90
CA ASN A 2 -58.69 -1.73 36.76
C ASN A 2 -57.55 -2.76 36.55
N HIS A 3 -57.70 -3.58 35.53
CA HIS A 3 -56.60 -4.44 35.05
C HIS A 3 -55.66 -3.62 34.23
N TYR A 4 -54.49 -3.25 34.79
CA TYR A 4 -53.38 -2.74 34.03
C TYR A 4 -52.72 -3.90 33.28
N PHE A 5 -52.80 -3.85 31.95
CA PHE A 5 -52.02 -4.70 31.06
C PHE A 5 -50.54 -4.38 31.24
N CYS A 6 -49.81 -5.27 31.91
CA CYS A 6 -48.35 -5.28 31.89
C CYS A 6 -47.93 -5.77 30.51
N ARG A 7 -47.53 -4.86 29.63
CA ARG A 7 -46.87 -5.23 28.37
C ARG A 7 -45.51 -5.74 28.75
N ASP A 8 -45.28 -7.02 28.53
CA ASP A 8 -43.94 -7.60 28.53
C ASP A 8 -43.09 -6.86 27.50
N TYR A 9 -42.19 -6.00 27.96
CA TYR A 9 -41.07 -5.53 27.16
C TYR A 9 -40.17 -6.75 26.97
N LYS A 10 -40.38 -7.50 25.86
CA LYS A 10 -39.36 -8.40 25.34
C LYS A 10 -38.05 -7.63 25.24
N ASN A 11 -37.03 -8.09 25.95
CA ASN A 11 -35.65 -7.60 25.86
C ASN A 11 -35.29 -7.48 24.39
N MET A 12 -35.32 -6.27 23.84
CA MET A 12 -34.67 -5.94 22.58
C MET A 12 -33.19 -6.03 22.87
N SER A 13 -32.56 -7.14 22.54
CA SER A 13 -31.12 -7.27 22.59
C SER A 13 -30.52 -6.19 21.66
N ASP A 14 -29.55 -5.46 22.17
CA ASP A 14 -28.83 -4.45 21.37
C ASP A 14 -28.35 -5.07 20.05
N ILE A 15 -28.82 -4.48 18.94
CA ILE A 15 -28.54 -4.99 17.58
C ILE A 15 -27.19 -4.47 17.08
N ILE A 16 -26.81 -3.28 17.54
CA ILE A 16 -25.55 -2.62 17.14
C ILE A 16 -24.40 -3.20 17.97
N LYS A 17 -23.38 -3.71 17.29
CA LYS A 17 -22.15 -4.24 17.92
C LYS A 17 -20.93 -3.57 17.34
N LEU A 18 -19.92 -3.37 18.17
CA LEU A 18 -18.60 -2.92 17.71
C LEU A 18 -17.98 -4.03 16.84
N LEU A 19 -17.47 -3.64 15.67
CA LEU A 19 -16.75 -4.58 14.80
C LEU A 19 -15.38 -4.91 15.39
N PRO A 20 -14.90 -6.14 15.25
CA PRO A 20 -13.51 -6.46 15.52
C PRO A 20 -12.58 -5.61 14.65
N ASP A 21 -11.43 -5.20 15.17
CA ASP A 21 -10.48 -4.29 14.51
C ASP A 21 -10.07 -4.78 13.11
N HIS A 22 -9.83 -6.09 12.95
CA HIS A 22 -9.46 -6.65 11.64
C HIS A 22 -10.56 -6.48 10.59
N VAL A 23 -11.84 -6.60 10.98
CA VAL A 23 -12.99 -6.38 10.07
C VAL A 23 -13.11 -4.90 9.73
N ALA A 24 -13.03 -4.03 10.73
CA ALA A 24 -13.04 -2.57 10.52
C ALA A 24 -11.91 -2.14 9.57
N ASN A 25 -10.72 -2.70 9.75
CA ASN A 25 -9.55 -2.43 8.89
C ASN A 25 -9.76 -2.90 7.44
N GLN A 26 -10.37 -4.08 7.23
CA GLN A 26 -10.69 -4.58 5.89
C GLN A 26 -11.76 -3.72 5.19
N ILE A 27 -12.74 -3.19 5.93
CA ILE A 27 -13.77 -2.28 5.39
C ILE A 27 -13.11 -0.97 4.96
N ALA A 28 -12.33 -0.35 5.86
CA ALA A 28 -11.65 0.92 5.58
C ALA A 28 -10.62 0.78 4.45
N ALA A 29 -9.89 -0.34 4.37
CA ALA A 29 -9.02 -0.63 3.25
C ALA A 29 -9.75 -0.63 1.90
N GLY A 30 -11.07 -0.79 1.90
CA GLY A 30 -11.90 -0.72 0.70
C GLY A 30 -11.97 0.64 0.04
N GLU A 31 -11.78 1.68 0.79
CA GLU A 31 -11.78 3.06 0.28
C GLU A 31 -10.45 3.41 -0.39
N VAL A 32 -9.34 2.81 0.07
CA VAL A 32 -7.98 3.08 -0.42
C VAL A 32 -7.58 2.10 -1.52
N VAL A 33 -7.76 0.80 -1.28
CA VAL A 33 -7.30 -0.28 -2.16
C VAL A 33 -8.50 -0.88 -2.90
N GLN A 34 -8.86 -0.36 -4.05
CA GLN A 34 -9.97 -0.88 -4.87
C GLN A 34 -9.53 -1.96 -5.86
N ARG A 35 -8.29 -1.89 -6.35
CA ARG A 35 -7.71 -2.76 -7.37
C ARG A 35 -6.18 -2.75 -7.33
N PRO A 36 -5.48 -3.64 -8.09
CA PRO A 36 -4.02 -3.64 -8.16
C PRO A 36 -3.39 -2.28 -8.47
N ALA A 37 -3.97 -1.53 -9.42
CA ALA A 37 -3.48 -0.22 -9.81
C ALA A 37 -3.47 0.81 -8.65
N SER A 38 -4.41 0.70 -7.68
CA SER A 38 -4.41 1.56 -6.49
C SER A 38 -3.13 1.36 -5.66
N ILE A 39 -2.69 0.11 -5.50
CA ILE A 39 -1.46 -0.23 -4.77
C ILE A 39 -0.23 0.29 -5.53
N VAL A 40 -0.20 0.08 -6.85
CA VAL A 40 0.88 0.57 -7.71
C VAL A 40 1.05 2.07 -7.56
N LYS A 41 -0.04 2.83 -7.63
CA LYS A 41 -0.03 4.28 -7.44
C LYS A 41 0.58 4.65 -6.09
N GLU A 42 0.05 4.12 -5.00
CA GLU A 42 0.49 4.48 -3.64
C GLU A 42 1.98 4.13 -3.41
N LEU A 43 2.44 2.94 -3.82
CA LEU A 43 3.83 2.53 -3.61
C LEU A 43 4.82 3.32 -4.49
N MET A 44 4.46 3.61 -5.74
CA MET A 44 5.30 4.43 -6.62
C MET A 44 5.39 5.88 -6.12
N GLU A 45 4.26 6.48 -5.68
CA GLU A 45 4.26 7.82 -5.09
C GLU A 45 5.08 7.88 -3.79
N ASN A 46 5.04 6.82 -2.96
CA ASN A 46 5.89 6.72 -1.77
C ASN A 46 7.38 6.64 -2.13
N ALA A 47 7.75 5.90 -3.17
CA ALA A 47 9.13 5.83 -3.66
C ALA A 47 9.62 7.21 -4.17
N VAL A 48 8.77 7.95 -4.88
CA VAL A 48 9.06 9.34 -5.31
C VAL A 48 9.27 10.25 -4.10
N ASP A 49 8.37 10.20 -3.12
CA ASP A 49 8.45 10.99 -1.88
C ASP A 49 9.70 10.63 -1.03
N ALA A 50 10.20 9.38 -1.15
CA ALA A 50 11.45 8.93 -0.53
C ALA A 50 12.71 9.42 -1.27
N GLY A 51 12.57 10.21 -2.34
CA GLY A 51 13.69 10.76 -3.10
C GLY A 51 14.38 9.74 -4.02
N ALA A 52 13.67 8.70 -4.45
CA ALA A 52 14.22 7.72 -5.37
C ALA A 52 14.65 8.34 -6.70
N THR A 53 15.74 7.86 -7.26
CA THR A 53 16.21 8.19 -8.61
C THR A 53 16.00 7.05 -9.60
N LYS A 54 15.65 5.86 -9.10
CA LYS A 54 15.29 4.68 -9.88
C LYS A 54 14.17 3.94 -9.18
N ILE A 55 13.12 3.58 -9.95
CA ILE A 55 11.97 2.81 -9.45
C ILE A 55 11.71 1.67 -10.44
N GLU A 56 11.66 0.44 -9.93
CA GLU A 56 11.29 -0.75 -10.67
C GLU A 56 9.93 -1.27 -10.18
N LEU A 57 8.99 -1.44 -11.09
CA LEU A 57 7.69 -2.04 -10.85
C LEU A 57 7.65 -3.43 -11.48
N ILE A 58 7.45 -4.46 -10.67
CA ILE A 58 7.38 -5.85 -11.11
C ILE A 58 5.99 -6.39 -10.81
N ILE A 59 5.30 -6.85 -11.83
CA ILE A 59 3.91 -7.31 -11.77
C ILE A 59 3.83 -8.78 -12.20
N ARG A 60 3.12 -9.60 -11.44
CA ARG A 60 2.72 -10.95 -11.84
C ARG A 60 1.21 -11.11 -11.77
N ASP A 61 0.65 -11.78 -12.76
CA ASP A 61 -0.79 -12.04 -12.88
C ASP A 61 -1.63 -10.75 -12.72
N ALA A 62 -1.23 -9.69 -13.46
CA ALA A 62 -1.86 -8.36 -13.41
C ALA A 62 -2.01 -7.79 -11.99
N GLY A 63 -1.05 -8.08 -11.10
CA GLY A 63 -1.02 -7.61 -9.73
C GLY A 63 -1.90 -8.40 -8.75
N LYS A 64 -2.55 -9.47 -9.17
CA LYS A 64 -3.32 -10.35 -8.28
C LYS A 64 -2.43 -11.22 -7.41
N ASN A 65 -1.32 -11.71 -7.97
CA ASN A 65 -0.36 -12.57 -7.30
C ASN A 65 0.83 -11.80 -6.73
N LEU A 66 1.35 -10.80 -7.48
CA LEU A 66 2.47 -9.98 -7.03
C LEU A 66 2.39 -8.58 -7.62
N ILE A 67 2.56 -7.60 -6.73
CA ILE A 67 2.96 -6.24 -7.03
C ILE A 67 4.23 -5.99 -6.22
N GLN A 68 5.36 -5.73 -6.90
CA GLN A 68 6.61 -5.41 -6.25
C GLN A 68 7.12 -4.07 -6.75
N VAL A 69 7.47 -3.20 -5.82
CA VAL A 69 8.09 -1.90 -6.10
C VAL A 69 9.43 -1.86 -5.42
N VAL A 70 10.48 -1.66 -6.19
CA VAL A 70 11.86 -1.53 -5.73
C VAL A 70 12.32 -0.11 -6.02
N ASP A 71 12.79 0.59 -5.01
CA ASP A 71 13.33 1.93 -5.12
C ASP A 71 14.71 2.05 -4.46
N ASN A 72 15.47 3.05 -4.87
CA ASN A 72 16.74 3.44 -4.29
C ASN A 72 16.65 4.74 -3.50
N GLY A 73 15.50 5.03 -2.90
CA GLY A 73 15.29 6.20 -2.06
C GLY A 73 15.95 6.10 -0.70
N ASN A 74 15.54 6.97 0.24
CA ASN A 74 16.17 7.08 1.56
C ASN A 74 16.05 5.80 2.42
N GLY A 75 15.15 4.87 2.09
CA GLY A 75 14.84 3.73 2.93
C GLY A 75 14.22 4.12 4.28
N MET A 76 14.13 3.15 5.18
CA MET A 76 13.56 3.34 6.53
C MET A 76 14.45 2.69 7.58
N SER A 77 14.46 3.27 8.79
CA SER A 77 15.00 2.62 9.98
C SER A 77 14.13 1.44 10.40
N ASP A 78 14.64 0.56 11.28
CA ASP A 78 13.86 -0.57 11.81
C ASP A 78 12.56 -0.13 12.48
N THR A 79 12.61 0.98 13.21
CA THR A 79 11.45 1.55 13.90
C THR A 79 10.46 2.16 12.91
N ASP A 80 10.94 2.96 11.95
CA ASP A 80 10.08 3.59 10.96
C ASP A 80 9.41 2.56 10.04
N ALA A 81 10.15 1.52 9.64
CA ALA A 81 9.64 0.42 8.84
C ALA A 81 8.49 -0.31 9.54
N ARG A 82 8.56 -0.46 10.87
CA ARG A 82 7.47 -1.02 11.69
C ARG A 82 6.29 -0.06 11.77
N LEU A 83 6.54 1.20 12.09
CA LEU A 83 5.51 2.22 12.24
C LEU A 83 4.80 2.55 10.93
N ALA A 84 5.46 2.38 9.78
CA ALA A 84 4.88 2.65 8.46
C ALA A 84 3.59 1.85 8.17
N PHE A 85 3.36 0.73 8.88
CA PHE A 85 2.16 -0.09 8.76
C PHE A 85 1.11 0.21 9.84
N GLU A 86 1.40 1.11 10.78
CA GLU A 86 0.40 1.57 11.73
C GLU A 86 -0.49 2.64 11.11
N ARG A 87 -1.76 2.67 11.50
CA ARG A 87 -2.71 3.69 11.03
C ARG A 87 -2.33 5.05 11.59
N HIS A 88 -2.51 6.08 10.77
CA HIS A 88 -2.21 7.47 11.13
C HIS A 88 -0.72 7.73 11.43
N ALA A 89 0.18 6.77 11.12
CA ALA A 89 1.60 6.99 11.20
C ALA A 89 2.12 7.58 9.87
N THR A 90 2.68 8.77 9.93
CA THR A 90 3.22 9.46 8.77
C THR A 90 4.41 10.34 9.18
N SER A 91 5.41 10.38 8.31
CA SER A 91 6.55 11.31 8.45
C SER A 91 6.30 12.65 7.75
N LYS A 92 5.14 12.81 7.09
CA LYS A 92 4.89 13.89 6.12
C LYS A 92 4.15 15.08 6.70
N ILE A 93 3.40 14.88 7.80
CA ILE A 93 2.69 15.93 8.55
C ILE A 93 2.81 15.64 10.05
N SER A 94 2.92 16.67 10.84
CA SER A 94 2.93 16.59 12.32
C SER A 94 1.98 17.60 12.97
N THR A 95 1.61 18.66 12.27
CA THR A 95 0.75 19.73 12.77
C THR A 95 -0.43 19.99 11.84
N THR A 96 -1.44 20.71 12.35
CA THR A 96 -2.59 21.13 11.54
C THR A 96 -2.17 22.09 10.41
N GLU A 97 -1.16 22.91 10.65
CA GLU A 97 -0.62 23.86 9.68
C GLU A 97 0.04 23.15 8.50
N ASP A 98 0.64 21.97 8.71
CA ASP A 98 1.25 21.17 7.65
C ASP A 98 0.22 20.73 6.62
N ILE A 99 -1.06 20.54 7.03
CA ILE A 99 -2.14 20.15 6.12
C ILE A 99 -2.34 21.18 5.00
N PHE A 100 -2.13 22.46 5.29
CA PHE A 100 -2.26 23.56 4.32
C PHE A 100 -1.01 23.75 3.44
N ARG A 101 0.10 23.03 3.72
CA ARG A 101 1.39 23.13 3.01
C ARG A 101 1.86 21.81 2.44
N ILE A 102 0.94 20.86 2.24
CA ILE A 102 1.29 19.52 1.73
C ILE A 102 1.95 19.64 0.36
N SER A 103 3.20 19.17 0.27
CA SER A 103 3.97 19.04 -0.97
C SER A 103 4.15 17.59 -1.41
N THR A 104 3.81 16.62 -0.54
CA THR A 104 3.94 15.19 -0.80
C THR A 104 2.66 14.61 -1.42
N LYS A 105 2.80 13.52 -2.18
CA LYS A 105 1.68 12.84 -2.84
C LYS A 105 0.74 12.17 -1.83
N GLY A 106 1.28 11.55 -0.77
CA GLY A 106 0.52 10.95 0.31
C GLY A 106 0.81 11.64 1.65
N PHE A 107 -0.18 11.74 2.54
CA PHE A 107 -0.02 12.39 3.86
C PHE A 107 -0.84 11.75 4.98
N ARG A 108 -1.81 10.87 4.66
CA ARG A 108 -2.77 10.35 5.64
C ARG A 108 -2.23 9.22 6.53
N GLY A 109 -1.10 8.59 6.16
CA GLY A 109 -0.54 7.46 6.91
C GLY A 109 -1.45 6.22 6.94
N GLU A 110 -2.26 6.00 5.89
CA GLU A 110 -3.23 4.91 5.86
C GLU A 110 -3.00 3.91 4.74
N ALA A 111 -2.21 4.27 3.72
CA ALA A 111 -2.07 3.46 2.51
C ALA A 111 -1.44 2.09 2.81
N LEU A 112 -0.29 2.06 3.50
CA LEU A 112 0.42 0.80 3.80
C LEU A 112 -0.38 -0.08 4.77
N ALA A 113 -1.02 0.49 5.79
CA ALA A 113 -1.91 -0.23 6.70
C ALA A 113 -3.10 -0.84 5.95
N SER A 114 -3.69 -0.10 5.00
CA SER A 114 -4.80 -0.56 4.16
C SER A 114 -4.39 -1.69 3.21
N ILE A 115 -3.20 -1.58 2.59
CA ILE A 115 -2.64 -2.63 1.73
C ILE A 115 -2.39 -3.90 2.54
N ALA A 116 -1.75 -3.77 3.71
CA ALA A 116 -1.44 -4.90 4.59
C ALA A 116 -2.70 -5.60 5.13
N ALA A 117 -3.81 -4.87 5.33
CA ALA A 117 -5.07 -5.46 5.79
C ALA A 117 -5.71 -6.43 4.78
N VAL A 118 -5.39 -6.33 3.47
CA VAL A 118 -6.02 -7.10 2.40
C VAL A 118 -5.05 -7.93 1.55
N ALA A 119 -3.78 -7.98 1.94
CA ALA A 119 -2.73 -8.70 1.23
C ALA A 119 -1.68 -9.27 2.20
N GLN A 120 -0.74 -10.03 1.66
CA GLN A 120 0.50 -10.43 2.32
C GLN A 120 1.59 -9.46 1.88
N VAL A 121 2.20 -8.75 2.84
CA VAL A 121 3.18 -7.70 2.54
C VAL A 121 4.52 -8.05 3.14
N GLU A 122 5.56 -8.00 2.31
CA GLU A 122 6.95 -8.10 2.72
C GLU A 122 7.65 -6.79 2.37
N LEU A 123 8.34 -6.18 3.34
CA LEU A 123 9.14 -4.98 3.17
C LEU A 123 10.58 -5.25 3.53
N LYS A 124 11.48 -5.04 2.57
CA LYS A 124 12.93 -5.03 2.78
C LYS A 124 13.42 -3.62 2.59
N THR A 125 14.00 -3.02 3.61
CA THR A 125 14.44 -1.63 3.54
C THR A 125 15.72 -1.39 4.31
N LYS A 126 16.47 -0.39 3.88
CA LYS A 126 17.72 0.02 4.51
C LYS A 126 17.99 1.50 4.25
N THR A 127 18.34 2.24 5.29
CA THR A 127 18.89 3.60 5.14
C THR A 127 20.34 3.57 4.73
N LYS A 128 20.84 4.65 4.14
CA LYS A 128 22.21 4.77 3.63
C LYS A 128 23.28 4.45 4.68
N ASP A 129 23.09 4.93 5.90
CA ASP A 129 24.08 4.84 6.96
C ASP A 129 23.97 3.55 7.79
N ALA A 130 22.93 2.74 7.55
CA ALA A 130 22.71 1.50 8.29
C ALA A 130 23.64 0.39 7.80
N LYS A 131 24.21 -0.38 8.75
CA LYS A 131 25.06 -1.56 8.44
C LYS A 131 24.25 -2.72 7.88
N ALA A 132 23.03 -2.91 8.35
CA ALA A 132 22.09 -3.91 7.90
C ALA A 132 20.73 -3.24 7.65
N GLY A 133 19.91 -3.82 6.79
CA GLY A 133 18.53 -3.46 6.63
C GLY A 133 17.61 -4.32 7.49
N THR A 134 16.32 -4.08 7.36
CA THR A 134 15.27 -4.84 8.04
C THR A 134 14.34 -5.49 7.03
N ASN A 135 13.87 -6.70 7.32
CA ASN A 135 12.82 -7.41 6.63
C ASN A 135 11.61 -7.53 7.53
N ILE A 136 10.47 -7.01 7.10
CA ILE A 136 9.20 -7.10 7.82
C ILE A 136 8.21 -7.90 7.00
N TYR A 137 7.48 -8.80 7.65
CA TYR A 137 6.37 -9.51 7.03
C TYR A 137 5.08 -9.30 7.81
N ILE A 138 4.03 -8.90 7.07
CA ILE A 138 2.69 -8.64 7.59
C ILE A 138 1.68 -9.41 6.74
N GLU A 139 0.72 -10.04 7.39
CA GLU A 139 -0.32 -10.79 6.72
C GLU A 139 -1.71 -10.43 7.26
N GLY A 140 -2.60 -9.95 6.39
CA GLY A 140 -3.97 -9.57 6.76
C GLY A 140 -4.05 -8.49 7.83
N GLY A 141 -3.07 -7.59 7.89
CA GLY A 141 -2.92 -6.56 8.91
C GLY A 141 -2.25 -7.05 10.20
N GLY A 142 -1.99 -8.37 10.33
CA GLY A 142 -1.28 -8.95 11.47
C GLY A 142 0.23 -8.99 11.23
N PHE A 143 0.99 -8.39 12.15
CA PHE A 143 2.44 -8.48 12.15
C PHE A 143 2.89 -9.93 12.39
N GLN A 144 3.82 -10.43 11.58
CA GLN A 144 4.35 -11.79 11.69
C GLN A 144 5.76 -11.79 12.26
N PHE A 145 6.69 -11.10 11.60
CA PHE A 145 8.07 -10.99 12.05
C PHE A 145 8.77 -9.73 11.51
N GLN A 146 9.87 -9.40 12.17
CA GLN A 146 10.87 -8.42 11.73
C GLN A 146 12.25 -8.96 12.05
N GLU A 147 13.14 -8.96 11.07
CA GLU A 147 14.49 -9.50 11.20
C GLU A 147 15.51 -8.67 10.43
N PRO A 148 16.77 -8.59 10.88
CA PRO A 148 17.83 -7.93 10.13
C PRO A 148 18.17 -8.72 8.87
N ILE A 149 18.41 -8.01 7.75
CA ILE A 149 18.86 -8.62 6.49
C ILE A 149 19.97 -7.81 5.83
N GLN A 150 20.71 -8.47 4.92
CA GLN A 150 21.55 -7.76 3.96
C GLN A 150 20.71 -7.36 2.76
N THR A 151 20.59 -6.04 2.52
CA THR A 151 19.85 -5.49 1.38
C THR A 151 20.52 -4.20 0.89
N THR A 152 20.16 -3.76 -0.30
CA THR A 152 20.58 -2.47 -0.84
C THR A 152 19.88 -1.33 -0.13
N GLU A 153 20.42 -0.12 -0.23
CA GLU A 153 19.76 1.13 0.19
C GLU A 153 18.45 1.32 -0.57
N GLY A 154 17.44 1.91 0.10
CA GLY A 154 16.10 2.11 -0.43
C GLY A 154 15.08 1.14 0.14
N SER A 155 14.00 0.90 -0.60
CA SER A 155 12.94 0.00 -0.17
C SER A 155 12.51 -0.96 -1.27
N ASN A 156 12.11 -2.15 -0.86
CA ASN A 156 11.56 -3.19 -1.72
C ASN A 156 10.28 -3.72 -1.07
N PHE A 157 9.14 -3.27 -1.59
CA PHE A 157 7.82 -3.70 -1.18
C PHE A 157 7.33 -4.84 -2.07
N LEU A 158 6.95 -5.97 -1.48
CA LEU A 158 6.30 -7.09 -2.16
C LEU A 158 4.89 -7.25 -1.59
N VAL A 159 3.89 -6.97 -2.40
CA VAL A 159 2.48 -7.20 -2.06
C VAL A 159 2.00 -8.42 -2.80
N LYS A 160 1.71 -9.48 -2.04
CA LYS A 160 1.38 -10.81 -2.56
C LYS A 160 -0.08 -11.15 -2.29
N ASN A 161 -0.69 -11.93 -3.17
CA ASN A 161 -2.01 -12.54 -3.00
C ASN A 161 -3.12 -11.53 -2.63
N LEU A 162 -3.21 -10.44 -3.41
CA LEU A 162 -4.19 -9.38 -3.17
C LEU A 162 -5.61 -9.94 -2.98
N PHE A 163 -6.30 -9.49 -1.92
CA PHE A 163 -7.64 -9.90 -1.50
C PHE A 163 -7.76 -11.40 -1.15
N TYR A 164 -6.68 -12.08 -0.74
CA TYR A 164 -6.73 -13.48 -0.34
C TYR A 164 -7.72 -13.73 0.81
N ASN A 165 -7.81 -12.77 1.73
CA ASN A 165 -8.66 -12.79 2.92
C ASN A 165 -10.02 -12.07 2.73
N VAL A 166 -10.32 -11.56 1.50
CA VAL A 166 -11.57 -10.90 1.13
C VAL A 166 -12.10 -11.48 -0.18
N PRO A 167 -12.57 -12.74 -0.21
CA PRO A 167 -12.91 -13.45 -1.45
C PRO A 167 -13.94 -12.74 -2.33
N ALA A 168 -14.89 -12.02 -1.73
CA ALA A 168 -15.89 -11.25 -2.47
C ALA A 168 -15.19 -10.18 -3.34
N ARG A 169 -14.22 -9.43 -2.77
CA ARG A 169 -13.47 -8.40 -3.51
C ARG A 169 -12.60 -9.00 -4.60
N ARG A 170 -11.96 -10.17 -4.33
CA ARG A 170 -11.17 -10.89 -5.32
C ARG A 170 -12.01 -11.28 -6.54
N LYS A 171 -13.27 -11.69 -6.36
CA LYS A 171 -14.20 -12.01 -7.45
C LYS A 171 -14.64 -10.80 -8.29
N PHE A 172 -14.60 -9.60 -7.71
CA PHE A 172 -14.95 -8.36 -8.43
C PHE A 172 -13.81 -7.81 -9.30
N LEU A 173 -12.58 -8.29 -9.14
CA LEU A 173 -11.49 -7.94 -10.02
C LEU A 173 -11.82 -8.37 -11.46
N LYS A 174 -11.52 -7.50 -12.39
CA LYS A 174 -11.71 -7.77 -13.83
C LYS A 174 -10.69 -8.81 -14.32
N ASN A 175 -10.77 -9.15 -15.61
CA ASN A 175 -9.74 -10.01 -16.20
C ASN A 175 -8.36 -9.33 -16.21
N ASN A 176 -7.30 -10.12 -16.39
CA ASN A 176 -5.93 -9.65 -16.28
C ASN A 176 -5.60 -8.53 -17.26
N ASN A 177 -6.14 -8.57 -18.49
CA ASN A 177 -5.89 -7.53 -19.47
C ASN A 177 -6.44 -6.16 -19.03
N VAL A 178 -7.60 -6.13 -18.39
CA VAL A 178 -8.23 -4.90 -17.89
C VAL A 178 -7.48 -4.38 -16.67
N GLU A 179 -7.16 -5.25 -15.70
CA GLU A 179 -6.41 -4.82 -14.49
C GLU A 179 -5.01 -4.36 -14.86
N PHE A 180 -4.33 -5.04 -15.78
CA PHE A 180 -2.98 -4.64 -16.21
C PHE A 180 -2.99 -3.30 -16.97
N ARG A 181 -4.03 -3.02 -17.77
CA ARG A 181 -4.19 -1.70 -18.42
C ARG A 181 -4.27 -0.59 -17.37
N HIS A 182 -5.04 -0.76 -16.30
CA HIS A 182 -5.09 0.23 -15.22
C HIS A 182 -3.74 0.40 -14.52
N ILE A 183 -2.94 -0.67 -14.38
CA ILE A 183 -1.57 -0.57 -13.85
C ILE A 183 -0.70 0.26 -14.79
N ILE A 184 -0.77 0.02 -16.10
CA ILE A 184 -0.03 0.80 -17.11
C ILE A 184 -0.41 2.29 -17.02
N ASP A 185 -1.71 2.60 -16.91
CA ASP A 185 -2.19 3.97 -16.82
C ASP A 185 -1.59 4.70 -15.60
N GLU A 186 -1.55 4.05 -14.42
CA GLU A 186 -0.95 4.65 -13.22
C GLU A 186 0.57 4.75 -13.32
N PHE A 187 1.25 3.71 -13.85
CA PHE A 187 2.69 3.74 -14.10
C PHE A 187 3.08 4.92 -15.00
N GLN A 188 2.39 5.09 -16.14
CA GLN A 188 2.66 6.16 -17.07
C GLN A 188 2.40 7.53 -16.44
N ARG A 189 1.33 7.67 -15.64
CA ARG A 189 0.99 8.91 -14.96
C ARG A 189 2.08 9.35 -14.00
N VAL A 190 2.63 8.43 -13.19
CA VAL A 190 3.74 8.73 -12.29
C VAL A 190 5.04 8.97 -13.06
N ALA A 191 5.36 8.11 -14.04
CA ALA A 191 6.60 8.22 -14.79
C ALA A 191 6.69 9.52 -15.61
N LEU A 192 5.60 9.97 -16.22
CA LEU A 192 5.57 11.22 -16.99
C LEU A 192 5.67 12.48 -16.10
N ALA A 193 5.18 12.40 -14.86
CA ALA A 193 5.22 13.53 -13.93
C ALA A 193 6.62 13.74 -13.28
N HIS A 194 7.54 12.77 -13.38
CA HIS A 194 8.82 12.78 -12.66
C HIS A 194 10.01 12.51 -13.59
N GLU A 195 10.37 13.51 -14.39
CA GLU A 195 11.38 13.44 -15.45
C GLU A 195 12.81 13.11 -14.96
N ASN A 196 13.10 13.30 -13.68
CA ASN A 196 14.42 13.07 -13.09
C ASN A 196 14.60 11.64 -12.54
N ILE A 197 13.62 10.75 -12.71
CA ILE A 197 13.62 9.39 -12.19
C ILE A 197 13.63 8.39 -13.36
N ASP A 198 14.45 7.35 -13.24
CA ASP A 198 14.41 6.19 -14.13
C ASP A 198 13.31 5.24 -13.68
N PHE A 199 12.42 4.81 -14.60
CA PHE A 199 11.37 3.86 -14.33
C PHE A 199 11.47 2.62 -15.20
N GLU A 200 11.25 1.44 -14.61
CA GLU A 200 11.14 0.18 -15.34
C GLU A 200 9.86 -0.55 -14.91
N LEU A 201 9.11 -1.10 -15.87
CA LEU A 201 7.95 -1.96 -15.63
C LEU A 201 8.18 -3.33 -16.23
N PHE A 202 8.07 -4.35 -15.38
CA PHE A 202 8.13 -5.76 -15.76
C PHE A 202 6.77 -6.42 -15.55
N HIS A 203 6.34 -7.29 -16.44
CA HIS A 203 5.15 -8.09 -16.31
C HIS A 203 5.42 -9.53 -16.72
N ASN A 204 5.26 -10.48 -15.79
CA ASN A 204 5.54 -11.90 -16.00
C ASN A 204 6.93 -12.15 -16.58
N ASP A 205 7.92 -11.44 -16.03
CA ASP A 205 9.35 -11.49 -16.41
C ASP A 205 9.71 -10.76 -17.72
N ASP A 206 8.74 -10.24 -18.48
CA ASP A 206 8.97 -9.41 -19.67
C ASP A 206 9.11 -7.94 -19.30
N ILE A 207 10.02 -7.21 -19.96
CA ILE A 207 10.14 -5.76 -19.84
C ILE A 207 9.07 -5.11 -20.72
N ILE A 208 8.15 -4.37 -20.09
CA ILE A 208 7.07 -3.66 -20.78
C ILE A 208 7.45 -2.23 -21.09
N PHE A 209 8.04 -1.53 -20.10
CA PHE A 209 8.51 -0.16 -20.25
C PHE A 209 9.89 0.02 -19.61
N ARG A 210 10.69 0.85 -20.25
CA ARG A 210 11.94 1.37 -19.71
C ARG A 210 12.01 2.85 -20.04
N VAL A 211 11.73 3.70 -19.05
CA VAL A 211 11.67 5.16 -19.19
C VAL A 211 12.89 5.74 -18.46
N ARG A 212 13.84 6.27 -19.23
CA ARG A 212 15.04 6.90 -18.66
C ARG A 212 14.75 8.35 -18.27
N LYS A 213 15.49 8.87 -17.30
CA LYS A 213 15.44 10.30 -16.96
C LYS A 213 15.76 11.13 -18.21
N SER A 214 14.83 12.00 -18.57
CA SER A 214 14.93 12.87 -19.75
C SER A 214 13.79 13.88 -19.69
N SER A 215 13.86 14.92 -20.52
CA SER A 215 12.75 15.87 -20.60
C SER A 215 11.46 15.19 -21.03
N ILE A 216 10.32 15.75 -20.64
CA ILE A 216 8.99 15.21 -20.94
C ILE A 216 8.75 15.00 -22.45
N LEU A 217 9.43 15.79 -23.30
CA LEU A 217 9.33 15.68 -24.77
C LEU A 217 10.07 14.44 -25.33
N GLN A 218 10.90 13.78 -24.52
CA GLN A 218 11.68 12.60 -24.92
C GLN A 218 11.16 11.30 -24.32
N ARG A 219 10.13 11.37 -23.48
CA ARG A 219 9.46 10.25 -22.83
C ARG A 219 8.20 9.85 -23.57
#